data_7e5a8a3b411e3434181ad84e3b50fb15
#
_entry.id   7e5a8a3b411e3434181ad84e3b50fb15
#
_cell.length_a   1.000
_cell.length_b   1.000
_cell.length_c   1.000
_cell.angle_alpha   90.00
_cell.angle_beta   90.00
_cell.angle_gamma   90.00
#
_symmetry.space_group_name_H-M   'P 1'
#
loop_
_entity.id
_entity.type
_entity.pdbx_description
1 polymer ?
#
loop_
_entity_poly.entity_id
_entity_poly.type
_entity_poly.pdbx_seq_one_letter_code
_entity_poly.pdbx_strand_id
1 'polypeptide(L)'
;MLSRLEVVTELRRVIARLERTGSPAAPVRPPVDFERTPSGNYLVRARAPAPTLRPGGLAAALGGRVAGLERVCVLDTETTGLAGGTGTIAFLVGLARVGPDGVAIEQHVCASPAREAEMLGDVLAAVAGSTLLVTFNVRSFDLPLLRTRLVLARRSAAALDAVPHLDVLGTARRLWARPGADCRLVSLEARVLGRPRQDDTPGSEAPAAYAAYLRSGDPRQLAAMVRHNREDLLGTLALAARALHVLDSPFAEAESIGELSGAAALWSATRPRSRRGSSASRAASPR
;
A
#
# COMPACT_ATOMS: atom_id res chain seq x y z
N MET A 1 -2.48 22.42 16.02
CA MET A 1 -2.29 22.84 14.62
C MET A 1 -0.97 23.60 14.56
N LEU A 2 0.09 23.02 14.02
CA LEU A 2 1.38 23.69 13.91
C LEU A 2 1.26 24.85 12.92
N SER A 3 1.79 26.01 13.27
CA SER A 3 1.82 27.17 12.38
C SER A 3 2.76 26.92 11.18
N ARG A 4 2.55 27.64 10.08
CA ARG A 4 3.42 27.58 8.89
C ARG A 4 4.91 27.78 9.24
N LEU A 5 5.18 28.54 10.27
CA LEU A 5 6.54 28.83 10.76
C LEU A 5 7.16 27.62 11.47
N GLU A 6 6.36 26.86 12.23
CA GLU A 6 6.81 25.64 12.94
C GLU A 6 7.13 24.51 11.96
N VAL A 7 6.34 24.34 10.91
CA VAL A 7 6.60 23.36 9.84
C VAL A 7 7.90 23.68 9.11
N VAL A 8 8.14 24.97 8.77
CA VAL A 8 9.38 25.40 8.11
C VAL A 8 10.59 25.23 9.04
N THR A 9 10.40 25.48 10.33
CA THR A 9 11.47 25.33 11.34
C THR A 9 11.82 23.87 11.55
N GLU A 10 10.82 22.96 11.57
CA GLU A 10 11.05 21.53 11.70
C GLU A 10 11.70 20.94 10.43
N LEU A 11 11.30 21.40 9.24
CA LEU A 11 11.99 21.03 7.99
C LEU A 11 13.47 21.46 8.01
N ARG A 12 13.78 22.66 8.50
CA ARG A 12 15.16 23.15 8.64
C ARG A 12 15.97 22.32 9.64
N ARG A 13 15.35 21.87 10.74
CA ARG A 13 16.01 20.98 11.72
C ARG A 13 16.32 19.61 11.14
N VAL A 14 15.38 19.04 10.38
CA VAL A 14 15.59 17.76 9.69
C VAL A 14 16.72 17.87 8.66
N ILE A 15 16.73 18.93 7.86
CA ILE A 15 17.81 19.21 6.88
C ILE A 15 19.15 19.34 7.59
N ALA A 16 19.25 20.15 8.66
CA ALA A 16 20.48 20.35 9.43
C ALA A 16 20.96 19.07 10.17
N ARG A 17 20.07 18.13 10.47
CA ARG A 17 20.42 16.83 11.05
C ARG A 17 21.00 15.90 9.99
N LEU A 18 20.44 15.87 8.78
CA LEU A 18 20.93 15.07 7.65
C LEU A 18 22.33 15.53 7.17
N GLU A 19 22.60 16.84 7.23
CA GLU A 19 23.92 17.39 6.86
C GLU A 19 25.05 17.04 7.86
N ARG A 20 24.73 16.70 9.12
CA ARG A 20 25.72 16.40 10.18
C ARG A 20 26.06 14.92 10.32
N THR A 21 25.27 14.01 9.79
CA THR A 21 25.59 12.58 9.82
C THR A 21 26.31 12.20 8.54
N GLY A 22 27.65 12.33 8.54
CA GLY A 22 28.50 11.68 7.53
C GLY A 22 28.26 10.17 7.57
N SER A 23 27.39 9.67 6.68
CA SER A 23 27.08 8.25 6.57
C SER A 23 28.27 7.48 6.02
N PRO A 24 28.59 6.28 6.53
CA PRO A 24 29.53 5.39 5.87
C PRO A 24 29.07 5.13 4.43
N ALA A 25 30.01 4.94 3.51
CA ALA A 25 29.69 4.75 2.08
C ALA A 25 28.64 3.66 1.92
N ALA A 26 27.44 4.05 1.51
CA ALA A 26 26.35 3.11 1.25
C ALA A 26 26.77 2.13 0.15
N PRO A 27 26.35 0.86 0.21
CA PRO A 27 26.61 -0.11 -0.83
C PRO A 27 26.18 0.46 -2.19
N VAL A 28 27.00 0.27 -3.23
CA VAL A 28 26.74 0.76 -4.59
C VAL A 28 25.47 0.08 -5.08
N ARG A 29 24.34 0.77 -4.97
CA ARG A 29 23.04 0.30 -5.49
C ARG A 29 22.92 0.68 -6.97
N PRO A 30 22.26 -0.14 -7.80
CA PRO A 30 22.08 0.19 -9.20
C PRO A 30 21.33 1.53 -9.33
N PRO A 31 21.66 2.32 -10.35
CA PRO A 31 20.97 3.59 -10.60
C PRO A 31 19.49 3.36 -10.85
N VAL A 32 18.66 4.30 -10.42
CA VAL A 32 17.23 4.36 -10.77
C VAL A 32 17.10 5.12 -12.07
N ASP A 33 16.46 4.50 -13.06
CA ASP A 33 16.19 5.13 -14.35
C ASP A 33 14.86 5.88 -14.32
N PHE A 34 14.93 7.21 -14.44
CA PHE A 34 13.78 8.10 -14.45
C PHE A 34 13.43 8.49 -15.88
N GLU A 35 12.49 7.76 -16.50
CA GLU A 35 11.98 8.07 -17.81
C GLU A 35 11.04 9.29 -17.76
N ARG A 36 11.23 10.29 -18.61
CA ARG A 36 10.27 11.39 -18.75
C ARG A 36 9.02 10.93 -19.49
N THR A 37 7.87 11.14 -18.89
CA THR A 37 6.58 10.89 -19.53
C THR A 37 6.20 12.05 -20.47
N PRO A 38 5.29 11.84 -21.43
CA PRO A 38 4.74 12.94 -22.26
C PRO A 38 4.07 14.04 -21.42
N SER A 39 3.50 13.69 -20.25
CA SER A 39 2.94 14.64 -19.28
C SER A 39 4.02 15.48 -18.56
N GLY A 40 5.31 15.16 -18.77
CA GLY A 40 6.45 15.83 -18.15
C GLY A 40 6.73 15.41 -16.70
N ASN A 41 6.04 14.38 -16.22
CA ASN A 41 6.36 13.67 -14.98
C ASN A 41 7.48 12.65 -15.19
N TYR A 42 7.76 11.79 -14.21
CA TYR A 42 8.69 10.68 -14.40
C TYR A 42 7.98 9.35 -14.20
N LEU A 43 8.46 8.33 -14.86
CA LEU A 43 8.09 6.95 -14.70
C LEU A 43 9.35 6.11 -14.46
N VAL A 44 9.33 5.28 -13.44
CA VAL A 44 10.37 4.28 -13.18
C VAL A 44 9.76 2.91 -13.39
N ARG A 45 10.43 2.07 -14.15
CA ARG A 45 10.01 0.69 -14.43
C ARG A 45 10.96 -0.32 -13.83
N ALA A 46 10.39 -1.41 -13.33
CA ALA A 46 11.13 -2.56 -12.86
C ALA A 46 10.32 -3.85 -13.09
N ARG A 47 10.97 -4.99 -12.92
CA ARG A 47 10.32 -6.31 -12.94
C ARG A 47 10.78 -7.12 -11.73
N ALA A 48 9.91 -8.04 -11.28
CA ALA A 48 10.22 -8.98 -10.22
C ALA A 48 9.52 -10.32 -10.49
N PRO A 49 9.97 -11.43 -9.87
CA PRO A 49 9.22 -12.68 -9.89
C PRO A 49 7.86 -12.52 -9.21
N ALA A 50 6.83 -13.15 -9.76
CA ALA A 50 5.52 -13.19 -9.13
C ALA A 50 5.44 -14.30 -8.08
N PRO A 51 4.89 -14.04 -6.87
CA PRO A 51 4.52 -15.10 -5.96
C PRO A 51 3.28 -15.83 -6.49
N THR A 52 3.09 -17.07 -6.10
CA THR A 52 1.85 -17.79 -6.36
C THR A 52 0.72 -17.20 -5.52
N LEU A 53 -0.38 -16.82 -6.16
CA LEU A 53 -1.59 -16.35 -5.50
C LEU A 53 -2.65 -17.47 -5.53
N ARG A 54 -3.15 -17.90 -4.36
CA ARG A 54 -4.17 -18.93 -4.25
C ARG A 54 -5.56 -18.30 -4.10
N PRO A 55 -6.50 -18.61 -5.01
CA PRO A 55 -7.82 -17.95 -5.00
C PRO A 55 -8.73 -18.44 -3.87
N GLY A 56 -8.53 -19.65 -3.33
CA GLY A 56 -9.40 -20.22 -2.31
C GLY A 56 -9.53 -19.37 -1.05
N GLY A 57 -8.45 -18.74 -0.60
CA GLY A 57 -8.45 -17.85 0.56
C GLY A 57 -9.01 -16.45 0.33
N LEU A 58 -9.25 -16.05 -0.92
CA LEU A 58 -9.56 -14.66 -1.27
C LEU A 58 -10.89 -14.18 -0.68
N ALA A 59 -11.93 -15.01 -0.70
CA ALA A 59 -13.23 -14.68 -0.13
C ALA A 59 -13.13 -14.37 1.38
N ALA A 60 -12.33 -15.16 2.13
CA ALA A 60 -12.10 -14.91 3.55
C ALA A 60 -11.33 -13.61 3.78
N ALA A 61 -10.30 -13.33 2.99
CA ALA A 61 -9.54 -12.10 3.07
C ALA A 61 -10.38 -10.85 2.76
N LEU A 62 -11.34 -10.96 1.83
CA LEU A 62 -12.24 -9.89 1.42
C LEU A 62 -13.54 -9.79 2.24
N GLY A 63 -13.72 -10.61 3.29
CA GLY A 63 -14.94 -10.62 4.08
C GLY A 63 -16.18 -11.06 3.28
N GLY A 64 -16.04 -12.04 2.42
CA GLY A 64 -17.11 -12.61 1.57
C GLY A 64 -17.34 -11.91 0.24
N ARG A 65 -16.59 -10.84 -0.08
CA ARG A 65 -16.68 -10.19 -1.39
C ARG A 65 -15.97 -11.02 -2.46
N VAL A 66 -16.47 -10.95 -3.68
CA VAL A 66 -15.88 -11.64 -4.84
C VAL A 66 -14.90 -10.71 -5.56
N ALA A 67 -13.76 -11.26 -5.93
CA ALA A 67 -12.76 -10.62 -6.79
C ALA A 67 -11.99 -11.69 -7.55
N GLY A 68 -11.41 -11.32 -8.70
CA GLY A 68 -10.52 -12.19 -9.46
C GLY A 68 -9.05 -11.92 -9.13
N LEU A 69 -8.20 -12.87 -9.47
CA LEU A 69 -6.74 -12.76 -9.38
C LEU A 69 -6.05 -12.59 -10.76
N GLU A 70 -6.84 -12.40 -11.83
CA GLU A 70 -6.32 -12.34 -13.20
C GLU A 70 -5.50 -11.07 -13.46
N ARG A 71 -5.88 -9.97 -12.82
CA ARG A 71 -5.22 -8.67 -12.94
C ARG A 71 -5.12 -8.00 -11.57
N VAL A 72 -4.25 -8.56 -10.73
CA VAL A 72 -3.94 -7.99 -9.40
C VAL A 72 -3.01 -6.80 -9.56
N CYS A 73 -3.37 -5.69 -8.93
CA CYS A 73 -2.56 -4.49 -8.83
C CYS A 73 -2.28 -4.16 -7.36
N VAL A 74 -1.01 -4.12 -6.98
CA VAL A 74 -0.59 -3.58 -5.68
C VAL A 74 -0.37 -2.09 -5.83
N LEU A 75 -0.81 -1.30 -4.84
CA LEU A 75 -0.63 0.15 -4.82
C LEU A 75 -0.02 0.58 -3.48
N ASP A 76 0.96 1.46 -3.56
CA ASP A 76 1.57 2.14 -2.43
C ASP A 76 1.96 3.57 -2.80
N THR A 77 2.06 4.51 -1.82
CA THR A 77 2.31 5.92 -2.09
C THR A 77 3.32 6.55 -1.14
N GLU A 78 4.13 7.50 -1.67
CA GLU A 78 4.93 8.41 -0.86
C GLU A 78 4.35 9.83 -0.93
N THR A 79 4.27 10.48 0.22
CA THR A 79 3.56 11.75 0.36
C THR A 79 4.44 12.85 0.94
N THR A 80 4.04 14.10 0.71
CA THR A 80 4.74 15.28 1.26
C THR A 80 4.41 15.58 2.72
N GLY A 81 3.59 14.75 3.38
CA GLY A 81 3.22 14.92 4.79
C GLY A 81 2.32 13.80 5.29
N LEU A 82 2.35 13.60 6.61
CA LEU A 82 1.60 12.52 7.29
C LEU A 82 0.21 12.97 7.80
N ALA A 83 -0.09 14.27 7.75
CA ALA A 83 -1.26 14.82 8.43
C ALA A 83 -2.57 14.82 7.61
N GLY A 84 -2.55 14.36 6.36
CA GLY A 84 -3.70 14.44 5.46
C GLY A 84 -4.25 15.88 5.37
N GLY A 85 -4.45 16.41 4.24
CA GLY A 85 -4.98 17.77 4.06
C GLY A 85 -4.82 18.19 2.61
N THR A 86 -5.48 19.27 2.22
CA THR A 86 -5.46 19.73 0.82
C THR A 86 -4.07 20.14 0.32
N GLY A 87 -3.11 20.36 1.23
CA GLY A 87 -1.71 20.68 0.92
C GLY A 87 -0.78 19.45 0.79
N THR A 88 -1.22 18.27 1.19
CA THR A 88 -0.44 17.03 1.05
C THR A 88 -0.59 16.48 -0.36
N ILE A 89 0.52 16.14 -1.00
CA ILE A 89 0.61 15.58 -2.35
C ILE A 89 1.16 14.16 -2.25
N ALA A 90 0.57 13.22 -3.01
CA ALA A 90 1.19 11.94 -3.28
C ALA A 90 2.19 12.15 -4.43
N PHE A 91 3.46 12.38 -4.12
CA PHE A 91 4.46 12.68 -5.14
C PHE A 91 5.03 11.44 -5.83
N LEU A 92 4.85 10.27 -5.24
CA LEU A 92 5.20 8.98 -5.82
C LEU A 92 4.04 8.02 -5.60
N VAL A 93 3.54 7.44 -6.67
CA VAL A 93 2.54 6.36 -6.64
C VAL A 93 3.13 5.15 -7.32
N GLY A 94 3.38 4.11 -6.55
CA GLY A 94 3.87 2.84 -7.03
C GLY A 94 2.72 1.87 -7.33
N LEU A 95 2.85 1.17 -8.45
CA LEU A 95 1.95 0.11 -8.89
C LEU A 95 2.74 -1.13 -9.24
N ALA A 96 2.35 -2.29 -8.70
CA ALA A 96 2.91 -3.58 -9.08
C ALA A 96 1.79 -4.47 -9.62
N ARG A 97 1.85 -4.79 -10.91
CA ARG A 97 0.84 -5.60 -11.60
C ARG A 97 1.34 -7.02 -11.80
N VAL A 98 0.60 -7.99 -11.27
CA VAL A 98 0.89 -9.42 -11.44
C VAL A 98 0.39 -9.88 -12.80
N GLY A 99 1.28 -10.50 -13.55
CA GLY A 99 0.99 -11.05 -14.87
C GLY A 99 1.67 -12.40 -15.07
N PRO A 100 1.50 -13.02 -16.25
CA PRO A 100 2.09 -14.35 -16.56
C PRO A 100 3.62 -14.33 -16.53
N ASP A 101 4.24 -13.21 -16.89
CA ASP A 101 5.70 -13.07 -16.98
C ASP A 101 6.33 -12.51 -15.70
N GLY A 102 5.61 -12.50 -14.59
CA GLY A 102 6.05 -11.93 -13.32
C GLY A 102 5.30 -10.68 -12.90
N VAL A 103 5.96 -9.83 -12.12
CA VAL A 103 5.41 -8.57 -11.63
C VAL A 103 6.01 -7.42 -12.43
N ALA A 104 5.16 -6.65 -13.12
CA ALA A 104 5.54 -5.39 -13.72
C ALA A 104 5.32 -4.26 -12.72
N ILE A 105 6.39 -3.51 -12.42
CA ILE A 105 6.37 -2.40 -11.47
C ILE A 105 6.47 -1.10 -12.26
N GLU A 106 5.55 -0.18 -11.98
CA GLU A 106 5.55 1.18 -12.49
C GLU A 106 5.42 2.16 -11.32
N GLN A 107 6.35 3.09 -11.23
CA GLN A 107 6.38 4.11 -10.18
C GLN A 107 6.26 5.48 -10.83
N HIS A 108 5.10 6.10 -10.64
CA HIS A 108 4.75 7.41 -11.18
C HIS A 108 5.23 8.48 -10.21
N VAL A 109 6.15 9.33 -10.66
CA VAL A 109 6.79 10.37 -9.84
C VAL A 109 6.35 11.75 -10.33
N CYS A 110 5.77 12.53 -9.45
CA CYS A 110 5.31 13.89 -9.72
C CYS A 110 6.51 14.85 -9.85
N ALA A 111 6.73 15.37 -11.05
CA ALA A 111 7.85 16.26 -11.33
C ALA A 111 7.71 17.64 -10.67
N SER A 112 6.48 18.07 -10.40
CA SER A 112 6.18 19.28 -9.64
C SER A 112 4.71 19.26 -9.19
N PRO A 113 4.33 20.00 -8.14
CA PRO A 113 2.94 20.10 -7.72
C PRO A 113 1.96 20.51 -8.84
N ALA A 114 2.41 21.31 -9.78
CA ALA A 114 1.60 21.74 -10.92
C ALA A 114 1.29 20.62 -11.93
N ARG A 115 2.02 19.50 -11.87
CA ARG A 115 1.86 18.34 -12.76
C ARG A 115 1.20 17.13 -12.07
N GLU A 116 0.67 17.33 -10.89
CA GLU A 116 0.03 16.25 -10.15
C GLU A 116 -1.21 15.70 -10.87
N ALA A 117 -2.01 16.59 -11.47
CA ALA A 117 -3.24 16.19 -12.17
C ALA A 117 -2.98 15.22 -13.34
N GLU A 118 -1.90 15.44 -14.07
CA GLU A 118 -1.47 14.57 -15.16
C GLU A 118 -0.96 13.23 -14.61
N MET A 119 -0.10 13.25 -13.60
CA MET A 119 0.39 12.02 -12.95
C MET A 119 -0.77 11.17 -12.42
N LEU A 120 -1.74 11.77 -11.75
CA LEU A 120 -2.92 11.05 -11.26
C LEU A 120 -3.75 10.46 -12.41
N GLY A 121 -3.78 11.11 -13.57
CA GLY A 121 -4.39 10.57 -14.78
C GLY A 121 -3.67 9.32 -15.29
N ASP A 122 -2.34 9.35 -15.33
CA ASP A 122 -1.51 8.20 -15.71
C ASP A 122 -1.71 7.02 -14.73
N VAL A 123 -1.76 7.30 -13.43
CA VAL A 123 -2.05 6.30 -12.37
C VAL A 123 -3.43 5.67 -12.57
N LEU A 124 -4.48 6.47 -12.81
CA LEU A 124 -5.82 5.94 -13.05
C LEU A 124 -5.88 5.04 -14.28
N ALA A 125 -5.20 5.43 -15.35
CA ALA A 125 -5.11 4.60 -16.56
C ALA A 125 -4.39 3.28 -16.28
N ALA A 126 -3.34 3.29 -15.47
CA ALA A 126 -2.58 2.10 -15.11
C ALA A 126 -3.34 1.14 -14.17
N VAL A 127 -4.22 1.66 -13.29
CA VAL A 127 -5.08 0.85 -12.40
C VAL A 127 -6.32 0.32 -13.14
N ALA A 128 -6.72 0.98 -14.23
CA ALA A 128 -7.93 0.61 -14.96
C ALA A 128 -7.92 -0.85 -15.42
N GLY A 129 -9.05 -1.52 -15.21
CA GLY A 129 -9.21 -2.94 -15.57
C GLY A 129 -8.59 -3.92 -14.58
N SER A 130 -8.01 -3.48 -13.46
CA SER A 130 -7.61 -4.39 -12.39
C SER A 130 -8.82 -5.11 -11.79
N THR A 131 -8.66 -6.39 -11.44
CA THR A 131 -9.71 -7.21 -10.80
C THR A 131 -9.59 -7.21 -9.29
N LEU A 132 -8.42 -6.83 -8.76
CA LEU A 132 -8.15 -6.70 -7.33
C LEU A 132 -7.08 -5.62 -7.11
N LEU A 133 -7.37 -4.67 -6.23
CA LEU A 133 -6.39 -3.75 -5.67
C LEU A 133 -5.90 -4.30 -4.32
N VAL A 134 -4.59 -4.42 -4.16
CA VAL A 134 -3.94 -4.87 -2.94
C VAL A 134 -3.12 -3.73 -2.36
N THR A 135 -3.23 -3.49 -1.06
CA THR A 135 -2.51 -2.41 -0.38
C THR A 135 -2.12 -2.82 1.03
N PHE A 136 -1.29 -2.01 1.68
CA PHE A 136 -0.97 -2.19 3.09
C PHE A 136 -1.24 -0.89 3.86
N ASN A 137 -2.27 -0.88 4.73
CA ASN A 137 -2.70 0.28 5.56
C ASN A 137 -3.15 1.53 4.77
N VAL A 138 -3.36 1.41 3.48
CA VAL A 138 -3.66 2.55 2.58
C VAL A 138 -5.10 3.06 2.76
N ARG A 139 -6.00 2.21 3.28
CA ARG A 139 -7.42 2.54 3.47
C ARG A 139 -7.64 3.73 4.39
N SER A 140 -6.76 3.91 5.39
CA SER A 140 -6.93 4.93 6.43
C SER A 140 -6.37 6.29 6.03
N PHE A 141 -5.43 6.36 5.09
CA PHE A 141 -4.72 7.59 4.74
C PHE A 141 -4.60 7.81 3.22
N ASP A 142 -3.92 6.92 2.50
CA ASP A 142 -3.53 7.17 1.11
C ASP A 142 -4.71 7.16 0.14
N LEU A 143 -5.67 6.24 0.28
CA LEU A 143 -6.87 6.24 -0.57
C LEU A 143 -7.74 7.48 -0.36
N PRO A 144 -8.06 7.93 0.87
CA PRO A 144 -8.70 9.21 1.11
C PRO A 144 -7.93 10.39 0.52
N LEU A 145 -6.59 10.39 0.66
CA LEU A 145 -5.73 11.40 0.06
C LEU A 145 -5.85 11.39 -1.46
N LEU A 146 -5.64 10.23 -2.11
CA LEU A 146 -5.73 10.11 -3.56
C LEU A 146 -7.10 10.58 -4.09
N ARG A 147 -8.20 10.19 -3.41
CA ARG A 147 -9.54 10.68 -3.77
C ARG A 147 -9.67 12.19 -3.67
N THR A 148 -9.15 12.79 -2.59
CA THR A 148 -9.14 14.25 -2.42
C THR A 148 -8.32 14.92 -3.53
N ARG A 149 -7.14 14.38 -3.85
CA ARG A 149 -6.29 14.92 -4.90
C ARG A 149 -6.93 14.78 -6.29
N LEU A 150 -7.62 13.66 -6.57
CA LEU A 150 -8.39 13.46 -7.80
C LEU A 150 -9.52 14.49 -7.94
N VAL A 151 -10.26 14.76 -6.87
CA VAL A 151 -11.32 15.78 -6.87
C VAL A 151 -10.73 17.17 -7.17
N LEU A 152 -9.61 17.53 -6.52
CA LEU A 152 -8.92 18.80 -6.78
C LEU A 152 -8.39 18.89 -8.22
N ALA A 153 -7.96 17.77 -8.79
CA ALA A 153 -7.56 17.64 -10.19
C ALA A 153 -8.74 17.57 -11.19
N ARG A 154 -9.98 17.69 -10.69
CA ARG A 154 -11.23 17.55 -11.50
C ARG A 154 -11.30 16.20 -12.24
N ARG A 155 -10.80 15.13 -11.62
CA ARG A 155 -10.82 13.77 -12.13
C ARG A 155 -11.74 12.89 -11.28
N SER A 156 -12.37 11.90 -11.91
CA SER A 156 -13.21 10.93 -11.21
C SER A 156 -12.36 9.83 -10.57
N ALA A 157 -12.64 9.51 -9.31
CA ALA A 157 -12.07 8.34 -8.63
C ALA A 157 -12.79 7.02 -8.99
N ALA A 158 -13.81 7.03 -9.83
CA ALA A 158 -14.67 5.87 -10.11
C ALA A 158 -13.88 4.63 -10.56
N ALA A 159 -12.83 4.81 -11.37
CA ALA A 159 -11.99 3.69 -11.82
C ALA A 159 -11.25 3.02 -10.64
N LEU A 160 -10.83 3.78 -9.65
CA LEU A 160 -10.18 3.28 -8.43
C LEU A 160 -11.20 2.65 -7.48
N ASP A 161 -12.37 3.28 -7.31
CA ASP A 161 -13.42 2.85 -6.38
C ASP A 161 -14.16 1.59 -6.84
N ALA A 162 -14.19 1.32 -8.14
CA ALA A 162 -14.82 0.14 -8.72
C ALA A 162 -14.02 -1.15 -8.48
N VAL A 163 -12.71 -1.07 -8.21
CA VAL A 163 -11.86 -2.24 -8.02
C VAL A 163 -12.07 -2.81 -6.61
N PRO A 164 -12.38 -4.12 -6.46
CA PRO A 164 -12.36 -4.78 -5.15
C PRO A 164 -11.02 -4.57 -4.47
N HIS A 165 -11.03 -4.24 -3.17
CA HIS A 165 -9.85 -3.80 -2.45
C HIS A 165 -9.54 -4.70 -1.26
N LEU A 166 -8.33 -5.27 -1.22
CA LEU A 166 -7.73 -6.01 -0.12
C LEU A 166 -6.66 -5.14 0.57
N ASP A 167 -6.96 -4.61 1.75
CA ASP A 167 -5.96 -4.04 2.64
C ASP A 167 -5.37 -5.16 3.50
N VAL A 168 -4.13 -5.51 3.21
CA VAL A 168 -3.43 -6.65 3.84
C VAL A 168 -3.25 -6.47 5.34
N LEU A 169 -3.13 -5.23 5.85
CA LEU A 169 -2.98 -4.98 7.29
C LEU A 169 -4.15 -5.57 8.10
N GLY A 170 -5.39 -5.47 7.59
CA GLY A 170 -6.56 -6.02 8.26
C GLY A 170 -6.50 -7.54 8.40
N THR A 171 -6.06 -8.22 7.36
CA THR A 171 -5.85 -9.68 7.35
C THR A 171 -4.64 -10.06 8.20
N ALA A 172 -3.53 -9.33 8.06
CA ALA A 172 -2.29 -9.56 8.83
C ALA A 172 -2.51 -9.46 10.35
N ARG A 173 -3.28 -8.48 10.80
CA ARG A 173 -3.63 -8.35 12.23
C ARG A 173 -4.39 -9.57 12.76
N ARG A 174 -5.22 -10.21 11.97
CA ARG A 174 -5.94 -11.42 12.38
C ARG A 174 -5.07 -12.67 12.36
N LEU A 175 -4.20 -12.80 11.38
CA LEU A 175 -3.33 -13.97 11.24
C LEU A 175 -2.09 -13.88 12.14
N TRP A 176 -1.47 -12.70 12.24
CA TRP A 176 -0.10 -12.56 12.75
C TRP A 176 0.08 -11.57 13.90
N ALA A 177 -0.97 -10.95 14.44
CA ALA A 177 -0.83 -10.13 15.64
C ALA A 177 -0.37 -10.99 16.81
N ARG A 178 0.63 -10.49 17.55
CA ARG A 178 1.16 -11.13 18.78
C ARG A 178 1.32 -10.06 19.86
N PRO A 179 1.13 -10.41 21.14
CA PRO A 179 1.41 -9.49 22.23
C PRO A 179 2.83 -8.92 22.15
N GLY A 180 2.98 -7.60 22.26
CA GLY A 180 4.27 -6.92 22.21
C GLY A 180 4.90 -6.75 20.83
N ALA A 181 4.29 -7.28 19.75
CA ALA A 181 4.79 -7.12 18.40
C ALA A 181 3.88 -6.20 17.57
N ASP A 182 4.48 -5.29 16.81
CA ASP A 182 3.73 -4.46 15.87
C ASP A 182 3.35 -5.21 14.58
N CYS A 183 2.49 -4.59 13.78
CA CYS A 183 2.08 -5.08 12.46
C CYS A 183 2.50 -4.11 11.36
N ARG A 184 3.65 -3.43 11.49
CA ARG A 184 4.22 -2.65 10.39
C ARG A 184 4.69 -3.58 9.28
N LEU A 185 4.68 -3.12 8.06
CA LEU A 185 5.07 -3.91 6.88
C LEU A 185 6.45 -4.54 7.07
N VAL A 186 7.45 -3.74 7.38
CA VAL A 186 8.83 -4.19 7.61
C VAL A 186 8.93 -5.24 8.72
N SER A 187 8.18 -5.09 9.82
CA SER A 187 8.17 -6.05 10.92
C SER A 187 7.52 -7.38 10.54
N LEU A 188 6.49 -7.33 9.71
CA LEU A 188 5.82 -8.53 9.19
C LEU A 188 6.68 -9.23 8.15
N GLU A 189 7.36 -8.49 7.26
CA GLU A 189 8.31 -9.07 6.31
C GLU A 189 9.40 -9.86 7.01
N ALA A 190 10.02 -9.27 8.04
CA ALA A 190 11.06 -9.96 8.81
C ALA A 190 10.52 -11.21 9.53
N ARG A 191 9.35 -11.10 10.17
CA ARG A 191 8.82 -12.15 11.06
C ARG A 191 8.07 -13.25 10.31
N VAL A 192 7.29 -12.89 9.29
CA VAL A 192 6.40 -13.81 8.56
C VAL A 192 7.06 -14.36 7.31
N LEU A 193 7.84 -13.53 6.61
CA LEU A 193 8.48 -13.93 5.37
C LEU A 193 9.97 -14.29 5.56
N GLY A 194 10.54 -14.07 6.75
CA GLY A 194 11.96 -14.27 7.00
C GLY A 194 12.86 -13.32 6.19
N ARG A 195 12.36 -12.15 5.79
CA ARG A 195 13.02 -11.18 4.91
C ARG A 195 13.22 -9.83 5.62
N PRO A 196 14.18 -9.70 6.52
CA PRO A 196 14.52 -8.40 7.09
C PRO A 196 15.10 -7.49 6.00
N ARG A 197 14.63 -6.25 5.94
CA ARG A 197 15.19 -5.26 5.02
C ARG A 197 16.59 -4.84 5.50
N GLN A 198 17.49 -4.66 4.56
CA GLN A 198 18.81 -4.09 4.82
C GLN A 198 18.89 -2.70 4.19
N ASP A 199 19.40 -1.71 4.94
CA ASP A 199 19.62 -0.33 4.48
C ASP A 199 18.37 0.33 3.86
N ASP A 200 17.20 0.08 4.43
CA ASP A 200 15.95 0.73 3.99
C ASP A 200 15.92 2.19 4.46
N THR A 201 15.47 3.08 3.59
CA THR A 201 15.27 4.48 3.92
C THR A 201 13.87 4.63 4.51
N PRO A 202 13.71 5.13 5.75
CA PRO A 202 12.38 5.27 6.33
C PRO A 202 11.45 6.16 5.49
N GLY A 203 10.18 5.77 5.31
CA GLY A 203 9.18 6.59 4.60
C GLY A 203 8.98 7.98 5.22
N SER A 204 9.34 8.17 6.51
CA SER A 204 9.36 9.49 7.14
C SER A 204 10.33 10.50 6.50
N GLU A 205 11.27 10.03 5.68
CA GLU A 205 12.20 10.89 4.93
C GLU A 205 11.63 11.36 3.59
N ALA A 206 10.49 10.81 3.16
CA ALA A 206 9.85 11.12 1.88
C ALA A 206 9.61 12.64 1.65
N PRO A 207 9.10 13.41 2.62
CA PRO A 207 8.91 14.85 2.45
C PRO A 207 10.23 15.61 2.21
N ALA A 208 11.30 15.22 2.93
CA ALA A 208 12.61 15.84 2.79
C ALA A 208 13.27 15.54 1.44
N ALA A 209 13.15 14.29 0.97
CA ALA A 209 13.63 13.86 -0.33
C ALA A 209 12.94 14.62 -1.47
N TYR A 210 11.61 14.76 -1.41
CA TYR A 210 10.88 15.51 -2.42
C TYR A 210 11.23 17.00 -2.41
N ALA A 211 11.40 17.60 -1.23
CA ALA A 211 11.85 18.99 -1.11
C ALA A 211 13.28 19.18 -1.67
N ALA A 212 14.19 18.23 -1.46
CA ALA A 212 15.54 18.26 -2.05
C ALA A 212 15.49 18.17 -3.58
N TYR A 213 14.66 17.29 -4.10
CA TYR A 213 14.41 17.18 -5.54
C TYR A 213 13.86 18.51 -6.12
N LEU A 214 12.84 19.09 -5.52
CA LEU A 214 12.26 20.35 -6.02
C LEU A 214 13.26 21.52 -6.04
N ARG A 215 14.24 21.52 -5.12
CA ARG A 215 15.30 22.54 -5.09
C ARG A 215 16.37 22.31 -6.15
N SER A 216 16.77 21.07 -6.38
CA SER A 216 17.87 20.73 -7.29
C SER A 216 17.42 20.50 -8.74
N GLY A 217 16.17 20.13 -8.95
CA GLY A 217 15.67 19.64 -10.25
C GLY A 217 16.21 18.24 -10.62
N ASP A 218 17.00 17.60 -9.74
CA ASP A 218 17.62 16.30 -10.00
C ASP A 218 16.76 15.15 -9.44
N PRO A 219 16.11 14.33 -10.29
CA PRO A 219 15.25 13.24 -9.84
C PRO A 219 16.01 12.15 -9.08
N ARG A 220 17.35 12.10 -9.17
CA ARG A 220 18.18 11.16 -8.41
C ARG A 220 18.05 11.34 -6.90
N GLN A 221 17.66 12.53 -6.43
CA GLN A 221 17.32 12.78 -5.02
C GLN A 221 16.16 11.89 -4.53
N LEU A 222 15.30 11.40 -5.42
CA LEU A 222 14.19 10.52 -5.10
C LEU A 222 14.53 9.04 -5.19
N ALA A 223 15.75 8.68 -5.59
CA ALA A 223 16.11 7.28 -5.84
C ALA A 223 15.95 6.37 -4.60
N ALA A 224 16.20 6.90 -3.39
CA ALA A 224 15.98 6.16 -2.15
C ALA A 224 14.49 5.87 -1.92
N MET A 225 13.62 6.85 -2.12
CA MET A 225 12.18 6.71 -1.97
C MET A 225 11.57 5.80 -3.03
N VAL A 226 12.07 5.86 -4.27
CA VAL A 226 11.67 4.92 -5.34
C VAL A 226 12.02 3.48 -4.96
N ARG A 227 13.19 3.25 -4.36
CA ARG A 227 13.56 1.92 -3.86
C ARG A 227 12.68 1.48 -2.69
N HIS A 228 12.46 2.36 -1.70
CA HIS A 228 11.58 2.09 -0.55
C HIS A 228 10.17 1.69 -1.00
N ASN A 229 9.52 2.52 -1.81
CA ASN A 229 8.20 2.24 -2.35
C ASN A 229 8.16 0.92 -3.14
N ARG A 230 9.22 0.58 -3.90
CA ARG A 230 9.31 -0.72 -4.58
C ARG A 230 9.36 -1.89 -3.60
N GLU A 231 10.12 -1.78 -2.51
CA GLU A 231 10.16 -2.80 -1.47
C GLU A 231 8.78 -2.94 -0.80
N ASP A 232 8.08 -1.82 -0.54
CA ASP A 232 6.72 -1.83 0.03
C ASP A 232 5.71 -2.54 -0.89
N LEU A 233 5.76 -2.30 -2.19
CA LEU A 233 4.94 -3.00 -3.17
C LEU A 233 5.17 -4.51 -3.16
N LEU A 234 6.45 -4.93 -3.19
CA LEU A 234 6.82 -6.34 -3.23
C LEU A 234 6.56 -7.05 -1.89
N GLY A 235 6.82 -6.38 -0.77
CA GLY A 235 6.51 -6.88 0.56
C GLY A 235 5.02 -7.06 0.78
N THR A 236 4.23 -6.07 0.37
CA THR A 236 2.75 -6.14 0.41
C THR A 236 2.22 -7.31 -0.42
N LEU A 237 2.73 -7.50 -1.64
CA LEU A 237 2.34 -8.61 -2.50
C LEU A 237 2.71 -9.96 -1.88
N ALA A 238 3.92 -10.08 -1.32
CA ALA A 238 4.39 -11.32 -0.68
C ALA A 238 3.57 -11.67 0.57
N LEU A 239 3.23 -10.68 1.41
CA LEU A 239 2.35 -10.88 2.57
C LEU A 239 0.92 -11.23 2.14
N ALA A 240 0.40 -10.62 1.09
CA ALA A 240 -0.90 -10.99 0.52
C ALA A 240 -0.89 -12.46 0.06
N ALA A 241 0.13 -12.87 -0.68
CA ALA A 241 0.29 -14.25 -1.14
C ALA A 241 0.34 -15.23 0.04
N ARG A 242 1.16 -14.95 1.08
CA ARG A 242 1.26 -15.78 2.29
C ARG A 242 -0.08 -15.87 3.03
N ALA A 243 -0.80 -14.74 3.15
CA ALA A 243 -2.12 -14.74 3.76
C ALA A 243 -3.13 -15.60 2.99
N LEU A 244 -3.14 -15.47 1.66
CA LEU A 244 -4.02 -16.28 0.81
C LEU A 244 -3.69 -17.77 0.90
N HIS A 245 -2.41 -18.15 1.01
CA HIS A 245 -2.01 -19.55 1.22
C HIS A 245 -2.54 -20.10 2.54
N VAL A 246 -2.36 -19.37 3.65
CA VAL A 246 -2.90 -19.77 4.97
C VAL A 246 -4.41 -19.89 4.94
N LEU A 247 -5.11 -18.97 4.27
CA LEU A 247 -6.56 -18.98 4.18
C LEU A 247 -7.11 -20.06 3.23
N ASP A 248 -6.36 -20.41 2.21
CA ASP A 248 -6.72 -21.47 1.26
C ASP A 248 -6.65 -22.87 1.92
N SER A 249 -5.57 -23.13 2.66
CA SER A 249 -5.28 -24.43 3.26
C SER A 249 -4.78 -24.27 4.71
N PRO A 250 -5.63 -23.81 5.67
CA PRO A 250 -5.18 -23.43 7.01
C PRO A 250 -4.43 -24.54 7.76
N PHE A 251 -4.88 -25.78 7.64
CA PHE A 251 -4.25 -26.92 8.34
C PHE A 251 -2.89 -27.35 7.77
N ALA A 252 -2.63 -27.03 6.52
CA ALA A 252 -1.37 -27.36 5.86
C ALA A 252 -0.35 -26.21 5.94
N GLU A 253 -0.83 -24.97 5.96
CA GLU A 253 0.01 -23.78 5.78
C GLU A 253 0.23 -22.98 7.05
N ALA A 254 -0.65 -23.10 8.08
CA ALA A 254 -0.48 -22.34 9.31
C ALA A 254 0.69 -22.88 10.14
N GLU A 255 1.54 -21.96 10.58
CA GLU A 255 2.73 -22.26 11.39
C GLU A 255 2.47 -22.11 12.89
N SER A 256 1.26 -21.67 13.28
CA SER A 256 0.89 -21.49 14.68
C SER A 256 -0.61 -21.61 14.91
N ILE A 257 -1.00 -21.92 16.18
CA ILE A 257 -2.41 -21.91 16.61
C ILE A 257 -3.03 -20.53 16.40
N GLY A 258 -2.25 -19.45 16.54
CA GLY A 258 -2.70 -18.08 16.29
C GLY A 258 -3.15 -17.88 14.83
N GLU A 259 -2.40 -18.38 13.87
CA GLU A 259 -2.76 -18.35 12.45
C GLU A 259 -4.03 -19.16 12.16
N LEU A 260 -4.14 -20.37 12.72
CA LEU A 260 -5.35 -21.20 12.57
C LEU A 260 -6.59 -20.49 13.15
N SER A 261 -6.47 -19.90 14.32
CA SER A 261 -7.56 -19.15 14.95
C SER A 261 -7.93 -17.92 14.14
N GLY A 262 -6.94 -17.18 13.62
CA GLY A 262 -7.14 -16.02 12.77
C GLY A 262 -7.82 -16.38 11.46
N ALA A 263 -7.40 -17.47 10.81
CA ALA A 263 -8.02 -18.00 9.60
C ALA A 263 -9.49 -18.39 9.83
N ALA A 264 -9.76 -19.11 10.92
CA ALA A 264 -11.12 -19.48 11.30
C ALA A 264 -12.02 -18.26 11.53
N ALA A 265 -11.51 -17.21 12.17
CA ALA A 265 -12.22 -15.95 12.36
C ALA A 265 -12.54 -15.24 11.04
N LEU A 266 -11.58 -15.20 10.09
CA LEU A 266 -11.79 -14.62 8.77
C LEU A 266 -12.85 -15.40 7.97
N TRP A 267 -12.79 -16.73 7.97
CA TRP A 267 -13.79 -17.58 7.32
C TRP A 267 -15.18 -17.46 7.96
N SER A 268 -15.25 -17.31 9.27
CA SER A 268 -16.53 -17.11 9.96
C SER A 268 -17.22 -15.80 9.58
N ALA A 269 -16.45 -14.77 9.26
CA ALA A 269 -16.97 -13.47 8.84
C ALA A 269 -17.59 -13.50 7.42
N THR A 270 -17.32 -14.54 6.60
CA THR A 270 -17.91 -14.70 5.27
C THR A 270 -19.30 -15.33 5.29
N ARG A 271 -19.68 -15.99 6.41
CA ARG A 271 -20.98 -16.65 6.53
C ARG A 271 -22.09 -15.59 6.65
N PRO A 272 -23.18 -15.69 5.90
CA PRO A 272 -24.32 -14.81 6.10
C PRO A 272 -24.81 -14.98 7.55
N ARG A 273 -24.96 -13.87 8.27
CA ARG A 273 -25.59 -13.89 9.59
C ARG A 273 -26.99 -14.46 9.42
N SER A 274 -27.22 -15.69 9.89
CA SER A 274 -28.58 -16.22 10.00
C SER A 274 -29.41 -15.22 10.79
N ARG A 275 -30.47 -14.68 10.19
CA ARG A 275 -31.45 -13.89 10.95
C ARG A 275 -31.93 -14.81 12.08
N ARG A 276 -31.57 -14.50 13.31
CA ARG A 276 -32.21 -15.14 14.46
C ARG A 276 -33.70 -14.85 14.32
N GLY A 277 -34.48 -15.90 14.04
CA GLY A 277 -35.91 -15.81 13.92
C GLY A 277 -36.46 -15.22 15.21
N SER A 278 -37.08 -14.05 15.13
CA SER A 278 -37.97 -13.54 16.14
C SER A 278 -39.29 -14.31 16.02
N SER A 279 -39.30 -15.55 16.50
CA SER A 279 -40.57 -16.25 16.80
C SER A 279 -41.08 -15.73 18.13
N ALA A 280 -41.60 -14.51 18.14
CA ALA A 280 -42.56 -14.10 19.15
C ALA A 280 -43.91 -14.74 18.83
N SER A 281 -44.12 -15.97 19.29
CA SER A 281 -45.48 -16.54 19.32
C SER A 281 -46.32 -15.71 20.28
N ARG A 282 -47.15 -14.85 19.74
CA ARG A 282 -48.30 -14.33 20.51
C ARG A 282 -49.31 -15.46 20.65
N ALA A 283 -49.31 -16.08 21.80
CA ALA A 283 -50.40 -16.89 22.26
C ALA A 283 -51.64 -15.99 22.39
N ALA A 284 -52.61 -16.17 21.51
CA ALA A 284 -53.97 -15.63 21.67
C ALA A 284 -54.69 -16.53 22.64
N SER A 285 -55.05 -16.01 23.82
CA SER A 285 -56.02 -16.66 24.72
C SER A 285 -57.44 -16.47 24.14
N PRO A 286 -58.29 -17.51 24.20
CA PRO A 286 -59.68 -17.37 23.77
C PRO A 286 -60.53 -16.84 24.93
N ARG A 287 -61.43 -15.92 24.64
CA ARG A 287 -62.70 -15.75 25.29
C ARG A 287 -63.76 -15.48 24.22
#